data_d5d57f0bd66fdb060b186304367dd3cd
#
_entry.id   d5d57f0bd66fdb060b186304367dd3cd
#
_cell.length_a   1.000
_cell.length_b   1.000
_cell.length_c   1.000
_cell.angle_alpha   90.00
_cell.angle_beta   90.00
_cell.angle_gamma   90.00
#
_symmetry.space_group_name_H-M   'P 1'
#
loop_
_entity.id
_entity.type
_entity.pdbx_description
1 polymer ?
#
loop_
_entity_poly.entity_id
_entity_poly.type
_entity_poly.pdbx_seq_one_letter_code
_entity_poly.pdbx_strand_id
1 'polypeptide(L)'
;VVDLLDPEGNRLPHFFVYDAYSEELTTLRKQIKARKQAGADESQVQELYFRSVEIEDCIRERLSVELRKYHEALQQALDRMGWLDVVIAKAMQARDWGLTRPAITQDTTSFRGLFNPELRISLEAAGKRIQPVNIRLTTGPTVITGANMSGKTVLLHSVELAQYMLQFGFYIAAERAEIALVDEVHCSIGDGQDQLSGLSSFAAEMMRMDELAKSVRAGRRVLALIDEPARTTNPVEGRAIVNGVLEFLADYEVPSLVTTHYNGIAAPCRKLKVKGFSETNAEERITLKNINDFIDYSLEEVTTDEVPHEAIRIARILGIDPEILRRIERNEELKNNQ
;
A
#
# COMPACT_ATOMS: atom_id res chain seq x y z
N VAL A 1 37.79 -2.77 18.14
CA VAL A 1 36.90 -1.63 18.50
C VAL A 1 36.29 -1.86 19.88
N VAL A 2 35.69 -3.01 20.17
CA VAL A 2 35.06 -3.27 21.47
C VAL A 2 36.11 -3.12 22.59
N ASP A 3 37.23 -3.81 22.52
CA ASP A 3 38.28 -3.72 23.55
C ASP A 3 38.89 -2.31 23.71
N LEU A 4 38.82 -1.50 22.64
CA LEU A 4 39.25 -0.11 22.67
C LEU A 4 38.26 0.80 23.43
N LEU A 5 36.95 0.54 23.29
CA LEU A 5 35.89 1.35 23.89
C LEU A 5 35.40 0.81 25.24
N ASP A 6 35.64 -0.45 25.55
CA ASP A 6 35.26 -1.11 26.79
C ASP A 6 36.40 -2.00 27.32
N PRO A 7 37.50 -1.39 27.77
CA PRO A 7 38.68 -2.13 28.22
C PRO A 7 38.45 -2.94 29.50
N GLU A 8 37.37 -2.66 30.22
CA GLU A 8 36.99 -3.35 31.45
C GLU A 8 35.92 -4.44 31.23
N GLY A 9 35.35 -4.55 30.01
CA GLY A 9 34.37 -5.54 29.65
C GLY A 9 33.00 -5.37 30.30
N ASN A 10 32.64 -4.14 30.69
CA ASN A 10 31.40 -3.83 31.42
C ASN A 10 30.13 -3.89 30.56
N ARG A 11 30.27 -3.88 29.21
CA ARG A 11 29.18 -3.95 28.23
C ARG A 11 28.06 -2.92 28.45
N LEU A 12 28.42 -1.70 28.82
CA LEU A 12 27.47 -0.60 29.01
C LEU A 12 26.84 -0.22 27.67
N PRO A 13 25.57 0.19 27.63
CA PRO A 13 24.88 0.58 26.41
C PRO A 13 25.33 1.96 25.87
N HIS A 14 26.19 2.65 26.58
CA HIS A 14 26.72 3.97 26.22
C HIS A 14 28.22 4.02 26.52
N PHE A 15 28.94 4.88 25.78
CA PHE A 15 30.36 5.10 26.00
C PHE A 15 30.60 5.81 27.34
N PHE A 16 31.58 5.32 28.08
CA PHE A 16 32.06 5.90 29.33
C PHE A 16 33.60 5.93 29.29
N VAL A 17 34.24 6.99 29.82
CA VAL A 17 35.69 7.05 29.94
C VAL A 17 36.13 6.28 31.18
N TYR A 18 36.59 5.06 30.96
CA TYR A 18 36.98 4.13 32.02
C TYR A 18 38.28 4.55 32.73
N ASP A 19 38.44 4.15 33.97
CA ASP A 19 39.63 4.37 34.76
C ASP A 19 40.85 3.67 34.15
N ALA A 20 40.67 2.55 33.47
CA ALA A 20 41.71 1.81 32.77
C ALA A 20 42.44 2.61 31.66
N TYR A 21 41.89 3.74 31.20
CA TYR A 21 42.57 4.57 30.20
C TYR A 21 43.71 5.44 30.74
N SER A 22 43.67 5.79 32.06
CA SER A 22 44.67 6.67 32.68
C SER A 22 44.75 6.45 34.19
N GLU A 23 45.96 6.18 34.69
CA GLU A 23 46.22 6.09 36.12
C GLU A 23 46.00 7.45 36.83
N GLU A 24 46.29 8.57 36.13
CA GLU A 24 46.05 9.90 36.63
C GLU A 24 44.57 10.17 36.82
N LEU A 25 43.69 9.79 35.86
CA LEU A 25 42.25 9.90 35.96
C LEU A 25 41.70 9.09 37.15
N THR A 26 42.18 7.85 37.28
CA THR A 26 41.83 6.97 38.40
C THR A 26 42.18 7.62 39.74
N THR A 27 43.35 8.21 39.87
CA THR A 27 43.83 8.87 41.08
C THR A 27 42.98 10.11 41.41
N LEU A 28 42.68 10.96 40.40
CA LEU A 28 41.87 12.14 40.55
C LEU A 28 40.42 11.80 40.99
N ARG A 29 39.83 10.80 40.36
CA ARG A 29 38.49 10.36 40.73
C ARG A 29 38.40 9.84 42.16
N LYS A 30 39.45 9.10 42.61
CA LYS A 30 39.56 8.68 44.02
C LYS A 30 39.70 9.88 44.96
N GLN A 31 40.52 10.89 44.61
CA GLN A 31 40.67 12.11 45.41
C GLN A 31 39.35 12.92 45.46
N ILE A 32 38.69 13.10 44.34
CA ILE A 32 37.36 13.78 44.30
C ILE A 32 36.36 13.08 45.22
N LYS A 33 36.29 11.73 45.12
CA LYS A 33 35.41 10.93 45.96
C LYS A 33 35.73 11.08 47.45
N ALA A 34 37.03 11.00 47.83
CA ALA A 34 37.49 11.13 49.19
C ALA A 34 37.21 12.54 49.77
N ARG A 35 37.48 13.61 48.99
CA ARG A 35 37.21 14.99 49.43
C ARG A 35 35.73 15.28 49.57
N LYS A 36 34.88 14.79 48.67
CA LYS A 36 33.44 14.89 48.81
C LYS A 36 32.92 14.20 50.07
N GLN A 37 33.47 13.02 50.39
CA GLN A 37 33.09 12.30 51.61
C GLN A 37 33.61 12.99 52.91
N ALA A 38 34.72 13.71 52.82
CA ALA A 38 35.26 14.48 53.95
C ALA A 38 34.65 15.87 54.15
N GLY A 39 33.68 16.28 53.31
CA GLY A 39 33.03 17.59 53.41
C GLY A 39 33.95 18.76 53.06
N ALA A 40 34.95 18.55 52.18
CA ALA A 40 35.88 19.57 51.72
C ALA A 40 35.20 20.71 50.98
N ASP A 41 35.84 21.90 50.95
CA ASP A 41 35.34 23.07 50.25
C ASP A 41 35.05 22.80 48.78
N GLU A 42 33.89 23.27 48.33
CA GLU A 42 33.36 23.03 46.98
C GLU A 42 34.33 23.51 45.89
N SER A 43 35.08 24.61 46.11
CA SER A 43 36.06 25.16 45.20
C SER A 43 37.26 24.18 44.94
N GLN A 44 37.70 23.48 45.95
CA GLN A 44 38.80 22.51 45.82
C GLN A 44 38.37 21.22 45.11
N VAL A 45 37.12 20.83 45.29
CA VAL A 45 36.53 19.69 44.57
C VAL A 45 36.30 20.05 43.11
N GLN A 46 35.93 21.29 42.83
CA GLN A 46 35.70 21.78 41.48
C GLN A 46 36.98 21.87 40.64
N GLU A 47 38.07 22.29 41.21
CA GLU A 47 39.37 22.32 40.55
C GLU A 47 39.83 20.90 40.10
N LEU A 48 39.72 19.92 40.98
CA LEU A 48 40.01 18.52 40.62
C LEU A 48 39.08 17.97 39.58
N TYR A 49 37.82 18.39 39.63
CA TYR A 49 36.83 18.00 38.63
C TYR A 49 37.19 18.55 37.25
N PHE A 50 37.53 19.84 37.12
CA PHE A 50 37.98 20.44 35.87
C PHE A 50 39.17 19.70 35.30
N ARG A 51 40.16 19.39 36.12
CA ARG A 51 41.35 18.63 35.71
C ARG A 51 40.95 17.20 35.22
N SER A 52 39.99 16.55 35.86
CA SER A 52 39.51 15.25 35.40
C SER A 52 38.83 15.31 34.03
N VAL A 53 38.08 16.39 33.75
CA VAL A 53 37.42 16.64 32.46
C VAL A 53 38.45 16.85 31.36
N GLU A 54 39.54 17.64 31.63
CA GLU A 54 40.62 17.84 30.65
C GLU A 54 41.28 16.52 30.28
N ILE A 55 41.55 15.65 31.27
CA ILE A 55 42.14 14.31 30.97
C ILE A 55 41.13 13.44 30.18
N GLU A 56 39.88 13.47 30.54
CA GLU A 56 38.83 12.75 29.79
C GLU A 56 38.75 13.22 28.35
N ASP A 57 38.85 14.53 28.08
CA ASP A 57 38.83 15.08 26.74
C ASP A 57 40.08 14.64 25.92
N CYS A 58 41.25 14.63 26.51
CA CYS A 58 42.46 14.07 25.89
C CYS A 58 42.30 12.57 25.56
N ILE A 59 41.63 11.80 26.43
CA ILE A 59 41.35 10.38 26.19
C ILE A 59 40.36 10.23 25.03
N ARG A 60 39.28 11.03 25.01
CA ARG A 60 38.30 11.03 23.91
C ARG A 60 38.94 11.36 22.57
N GLU A 61 39.82 12.37 22.55
CA GLU A 61 40.58 12.74 21.33
C GLU A 61 41.44 11.59 20.84
N ARG A 62 42.25 10.98 21.73
CA ARG A 62 43.10 9.83 21.41
C ARG A 62 42.29 8.65 20.87
N LEU A 63 41.20 8.30 21.53
CA LEU A 63 40.27 7.25 21.10
C LEU A 63 39.66 7.56 19.75
N SER A 64 39.28 8.80 19.49
CA SER A 64 38.73 9.24 18.21
C SER A 64 39.73 9.07 17.07
N VAL A 65 41.00 9.38 17.29
CA VAL A 65 42.07 9.14 16.29
C VAL A 65 42.22 7.66 16.00
N GLU A 66 42.23 6.82 17.05
CA GLU A 66 42.32 5.37 16.88
C GLU A 66 41.08 4.78 16.17
N LEU A 67 39.87 5.26 16.49
CA LEU A 67 38.63 4.82 15.87
C LEU A 67 38.55 5.21 14.38
N ARG A 68 39.20 6.30 13.97
CA ARG A 68 39.18 6.75 12.57
C ARG A 68 39.64 5.66 11.61
N LYS A 69 40.54 4.79 12.03
CA LYS A 69 41.02 3.64 11.23
C LYS A 69 39.94 2.64 10.90
N TYR A 70 38.87 2.60 11.70
CA TYR A 70 37.74 1.67 11.56
C TYR A 70 36.51 2.31 10.97
N HIS A 71 36.58 3.61 10.60
CA HIS A 71 35.40 4.37 10.14
C HIS A 71 34.64 3.67 9.02
N GLU A 72 35.34 3.27 7.94
CA GLU A 72 34.70 2.61 6.80
C GLU A 72 34.08 1.26 7.20
N ALA A 73 34.80 0.47 8.02
CA ALA A 73 34.28 -0.82 8.47
C ALA A 73 33.02 -0.68 9.36
N LEU A 74 33.00 0.35 10.22
CA LEU A 74 31.86 0.65 11.08
C LEU A 74 30.66 1.14 10.25
N GLN A 75 30.92 2.01 9.26
CA GLN A 75 29.86 2.47 8.34
C GLN A 75 29.26 1.30 7.57
N GLN A 76 30.09 0.44 6.98
CA GLN A 76 29.63 -0.76 6.28
C GLN A 76 28.87 -1.73 7.20
N ALA A 77 29.29 -1.87 8.45
CA ALA A 77 28.60 -2.71 9.43
C ALA A 77 27.20 -2.16 9.74
N LEU A 78 27.09 -0.83 9.92
CA LEU A 78 25.82 -0.14 10.16
C LEU A 78 24.86 -0.32 8.97
N ASP A 79 25.35 -0.10 7.76
CA ASP A 79 24.57 -0.26 6.53
C ASP A 79 24.06 -1.70 6.36
N ARG A 80 24.94 -2.69 6.64
CA ARG A 80 24.54 -4.11 6.60
C ARG A 80 23.54 -4.48 7.66
N MET A 81 23.65 -3.93 8.87
CA MET A 81 22.68 -4.15 9.94
C MET A 81 21.32 -3.54 9.58
N GLY A 82 21.29 -2.32 9.03
CA GLY A 82 20.08 -1.68 8.55
C GLY A 82 19.40 -2.48 7.42
N TRP A 83 20.22 -2.97 6.47
CA TRP A 83 19.70 -3.85 5.42
C TRP A 83 19.12 -5.17 5.98
N LEU A 84 19.81 -5.79 6.93
CA LEU A 84 19.36 -7.02 7.57
C LEU A 84 18.03 -6.81 8.33
N ASP A 85 17.90 -5.70 9.04
CA ASP A 85 16.68 -5.34 9.76
C ASP A 85 15.48 -5.23 8.81
N VAL A 86 15.65 -4.55 7.66
CA VAL A 86 14.62 -4.46 6.61
C VAL A 86 14.25 -5.85 6.07
N VAL A 87 15.24 -6.73 5.83
CA VAL A 87 14.97 -8.10 5.34
C VAL A 87 14.20 -8.91 6.37
N ILE A 88 14.56 -8.81 7.65
CA ILE A 88 13.86 -9.48 8.74
C ILE A 88 12.43 -8.96 8.86
N ALA A 89 12.22 -7.64 8.82
CA ALA A 89 10.89 -7.03 8.88
C ALA A 89 9.99 -7.52 7.73
N LYS A 90 10.51 -7.56 6.49
CA LYS A 90 9.78 -8.11 5.33
C LYS A 90 9.46 -9.59 5.50
N ALA A 91 10.38 -10.39 6.02
CA ALA A 91 10.17 -11.81 6.25
C ALA A 91 9.11 -12.06 7.33
N MET A 92 9.12 -11.29 8.41
CA MET A 92 8.10 -11.34 9.47
C MET A 92 6.73 -10.96 8.92
N GLN A 93 6.63 -9.87 8.17
CA GLN A 93 5.39 -9.45 7.53
C GLN A 93 4.86 -10.54 6.57
N ALA A 94 5.74 -11.10 5.74
CA ALA A 94 5.36 -12.18 4.81
C ALA A 94 4.78 -13.39 5.54
N ARG A 95 5.40 -13.79 6.64
CA ARG A 95 4.91 -14.89 7.49
C ARG A 95 3.57 -14.53 8.15
N ASP A 96 3.49 -13.38 8.79
CA ASP A 96 2.34 -13.01 9.62
C ASP A 96 1.09 -12.74 8.76
N TRP A 97 1.28 -12.24 7.55
CA TRP A 97 0.21 -11.97 6.59
C TRP A 97 -0.03 -13.11 5.59
N GLY A 98 0.74 -14.19 5.63
CA GLY A 98 0.62 -15.31 4.70
C GLY A 98 0.87 -14.89 3.26
N LEU A 99 1.88 -14.05 3.03
CA LEU A 99 2.25 -13.56 1.70
C LEU A 99 3.06 -14.61 0.95
N THR A 100 2.99 -14.60 -0.39
CA THR A 100 3.73 -15.52 -1.25
C THR A 100 4.78 -14.80 -2.09
N ARG A 101 5.87 -15.51 -2.42
CA ARG A 101 6.89 -15.01 -3.31
C ARG A 101 6.35 -14.93 -4.74
N PRO A 102 6.31 -13.74 -5.38
CA PRO A 102 5.87 -13.62 -6.76
C PRO A 102 6.92 -14.14 -7.74
N ALA A 103 6.47 -14.59 -8.92
CA ALA A 103 7.33 -14.76 -10.09
C ALA A 103 7.34 -13.47 -10.90
N ILE A 104 8.52 -13.00 -11.27
CA ILE A 104 8.67 -11.84 -12.17
C ILE A 104 8.55 -12.32 -13.60
N THR A 105 7.72 -11.67 -14.39
CA THR A 105 7.48 -11.94 -15.81
C THR A 105 7.84 -10.72 -16.66
N GLN A 106 7.82 -10.87 -17.99
CA GLN A 106 8.08 -9.75 -18.89
C GLN A 106 6.80 -8.96 -19.21
N ASP A 107 5.69 -9.64 -19.53
CA ASP A 107 4.53 -9.00 -20.16
C ASP A 107 3.19 -9.37 -19.52
N THR A 108 3.16 -10.33 -18.61
CA THR A 108 1.89 -10.80 -18.04
C THR A 108 1.84 -10.56 -16.53
N THR A 109 0.68 -10.08 -16.06
CA THR A 109 0.40 -9.99 -14.63
C THR A 109 -0.81 -10.85 -14.31
N SER A 110 -0.66 -11.81 -13.42
CA SER A 110 -1.73 -12.69 -13.00
C SER A 110 -1.67 -12.99 -11.50
N PHE A 111 -2.83 -13.05 -10.91
CA PHE A 111 -3.00 -13.37 -9.49
C PHE A 111 -4.01 -14.50 -9.33
N ARG A 112 -3.66 -15.48 -8.51
CA ARG A 112 -4.58 -16.45 -7.97
C ARG A 112 -4.76 -16.17 -6.49
N GLY A 113 -5.99 -16.02 -6.05
CA GLY A 113 -6.31 -15.75 -4.67
C GLY A 113 -5.78 -14.40 -4.16
N LEU A 114 -5.84 -13.33 -4.98
CA LEU A 114 -5.46 -11.97 -4.59
C LEU A 114 -6.39 -11.44 -3.50
N PHE A 115 -5.84 -10.83 -2.48
CA PHE A 115 -6.60 -10.17 -1.42
C PHE A 115 -5.93 -8.88 -0.96
N ASN A 116 -6.71 -7.99 -0.37
CA ASN A 116 -6.17 -6.80 0.31
C ASN A 116 -5.87 -7.16 1.76
N PRO A 117 -4.60 -7.08 2.22
CA PRO A 117 -4.22 -7.49 3.58
C PRO A 117 -4.84 -6.63 4.68
N GLU A 118 -5.00 -5.32 4.46
CA GLU A 118 -5.62 -4.41 5.44
C GLU A 118 -7.10 -4.73 5.60
N LEU A 119 -7.79 -4.95 4.47
CA LEU A 119 -9.20 -5.35 4.49
C LEU A 119 -9.37 -6.71 5.17
N ARG A 120 -8.46 -7.67 4.92
CA ARG A 120 -8.50 -8.97 5.59
C ARG A 120 -8.41 -8.82 7.10
N ILE A 121 -7.43 -8.06 7.60
CA ILE A 121 -7.27 -7.81 9.04
C ILE A 121 -8.54 -7.18 9.63
N SER A 122 -9.10 -6.19 8.95
CA SER A 122 -10.32 -5.50 9.39
C SER A 122 -11.54 -6.43 9.43
N LEU A 123 -11.71 -7.29 8.42
CA LEU A 123 -12.80 -8.26 8.35
C LEU A 123 -12.64 -9.36 9.41
N GLU A 124 -11.44 -9.89 9.61
CA GLU A 124 -11.14 -10.91 10.63
C GLU A 124 -11.40 -10.37 12.03
N ALA A 125 -11.05 -9.12 12.32
CA ALA A 125 -11.37 -8.44 13.58
C ALA A 125 -12.89 -8.30 13.80
N ALA A 126 -13.68 -8.22 12.71
CA ALA A 126 -15.14 -8.21 12.74
C ALA A 126 -15.78 -9.61 12.68
N GLY A 127 -14.98 -10.70 12.77
CA GLY A 127 -15.45 -12.08 12.66
C GLY A 127 -15.87 -12.50 11.26
N LYS A 128 -15.48 -11.75 10.22
CA LYS A 128 -15.78 -12.01 8.82
C LYS A 128 -14.56 -12.53 8.07
N ARG A 129 -14.80 -13.08 6.89
CA ARG A 129 -13.73 -13.59 6.01
C ARG A 129 -13.66 -12.76 4.73
N ILE A 130 -12.44 -12.55 4.24
CA ILE A 130 -12.23 -12.02 2.90
C ILE A 130 -12.44 -13.12 1.86
N GLN A 131 -13.03 -12.79 0.72
CA GLN A 131 -13.05 -13.67 -0.45
C GLN A 131 -11.91 -13.24 -1.38
N PRO A 132 -10.88 -14.09 -1.58
CA PRO A 132 -9.81 -13.82 -2.53
C PRO A 132 -10.29 -13.89 -3.97
N VAL A 133 -9.67 -13.11 -4.86
CA VAL A 133 -10.08 -12.98 -6.27
C VAL A 133 -8.96 -13.45 -7.20
N ASN A 134 -9.34 -14.15 -8.27
CA ASN A 134 -8.43 -14.52 -9.35
C ASN A 134 -8.55 -13.49 -10.48
N ILE A 135 -7.43 -12.91 -10.91
CA ILE A 135 -7.41 -11.98 -12.03
C ILE A 135 -6.14 -12.13 -12.85
N ARG A 136 -6.27 -11.97 -14.17
CA ARG A 136 -5.16 -11.88 -15.10
C ARG A 136 -5.32 -10.62 -15.93
N LEU A 137 -4.28 -9.82 -15.99
CA LEU A 137 -4.17 -8.69 -16.90
C LEU A 137 -3.48 -9.17 -18.18
N THR A 138 -4.00 -8.74 -19.31
CA THR A 138 -3.42 -8.98 -20.64
C THR A 138 -2.78 -7.69 -21.14
N THR A 139 -2.10 -7.76 -22.27
CA THR A 139 -1.73 -6.57 -23.05
C THR A 139 -3.01 -5.85 -23.46
N GLY A 140 -3.10 -4.55 -23.18
CA GLY A 140 -4.29 -3.74 -23.43
C GLY A 140 -5.31 -3.71 -22.26
N PRO A 141 -6.45 -3.06 -22.48
CA PRO A 141 -7.39 -2.78 -21.43
C PRO A 141 -8.26 -3.99 -21.03
N THR A 142 -8.46 -4.15 -19.73
CA THR A 142 -9.46 -5.05 -19.15
C THR A 142 -10.50 -4.19 -18.44
N VAL A 143 -11.77 -4.30 -18.84
CA VAL A 143 -12.89 -3.60 -18.22
C VAL A 143 -13.61 -4.50 -17.23
N ILE A 144 -13.90 -3.98 -16.04
CA ILE A 144 -14.70 -4.68 -15.04
C ILE A 144 -16.01 -3.94 -14.84
N THR A 145 -17.10 -4.66 -15.06
CA THR A 145 -18.45 -4.21 -14.75
C THR A 145 -18.99 -4.92 -13.50
N GLY A 146 -19.98 -4.35 -12.89
CA GLY A 146 -20.63 -4.89 -11.70
C GLY A 146 -21.37 -3.81 -10.92
N ALA A 147 -22.27 -4.21 -10.04
CA ALA A 147 -23.02 -3.29 -9.20
C ALA A 147 -22.13 -2.46 -8.27
N ASN A 148 -22.66 -1.36 -7.76
CA ASN A 148 -22.03 -0.67 -6.64
C ASN A 148 -21.96 -1.63 -5.44
N MET A 149 -20.91 -1.55 -4.65
CA MET A 149 -20.57 -2.48 -3.55
C MET A 149 -20.05 -3.86 -4.00
N SER A 150 -19.84 -4.11 -5.29
CA SER A 150 -19.27 -5.39 -5.78
C SER A 150 -17.75 -5.53 -5.63
N GLY A 151 -17.09 -4.62 -4.91
CA GLY A 151 -15.66 -4.72 -4.59
C GLY A 151 -14.71 -4.29 -5.72
N LYS A 152 -15.18 -3.64 -6.79
CA LYS A 152 -14.35 -3.19 -7.92
C LYS A 152 -13.17 -2.30 -7.49
N THR A 153 -13.44 -1.27 -6.70
CA THR A 153 -12.42 -0.36 -6.16
C THR A 153 -11.41 -1.09 -5.26
N VAL A 154 -11.88 -2.03 -4.44
CA VAL A 154 -11.01 -2.86 -3.58
C VAL A 154 -10.07 -3.72 -4.43
N LEU A 155 -10.57 -4.26 -5.53
CA LEU A 155 -9.74 -5.06 -6.45
C LEU A 155 -8.66 -4.20 -7.11
N LEU A 156 -9.00 -2.98 -7.58
CA LEU A 156 -8.01 -2.03 -8.12
C LEU A 156 -6.91 -1.73 -7.11
N HIS A 157 -7.27 -1.37 -5.88
CA HIS A 157 -6.29 -1.13 -4.80
C HIS A 157 -5.48 -2.39 -4.44
N SER A 158 -6.06 -3.58 -4.55
CA SER A 158 -5.31 -4.82 -4.29
C SER A 158 -4.26 -5.07 -5.37
N VAL A 159 -4.57 -4.79 -6.64
CA VAL A 159 -3.61 -4.89 -7.76
C VAL A 159 -2.54 -3.82 -7.64
N GLU A 160 -2.91 -2.57 -7.33
CA GLU A 160 -2.00 -1.47 -7.07
C GLU A 160 -0.98 -1.83 -5.98
N LEU A 161 -1.48 -2.25 -4.81
CA LEU A 161 -0.65 -2.64 -3.67
C LEU A 161 0.29 -3.80 -4.03
N ALA A 162 -0.22 -4.81 -4.74
CA ALA A 162 0.59 -5.95 -5.16
C ALA A 162 1.74 -5.53 -6.11
N GLN A 163 1.49 -4.59 -7.03
CA GLN A 163 2.52 -4.05 -7.91
C GLN A 163 3.58 -3.29 -7.14
N TYR A 164 3.19 -2.41 -6.21
CA TYR A 164 4.15 -1.70 -5.35
C TYR A 164 4.92 -2.65 -4.43
N MET A 165 4.24 -3.62 -3.81
CA MET A 165 4.91 -4.61 -2.97
C MET A 165 6.01 -5.35 -3.73
N LEU A 166 5.76 -5.78 -4.98
CA LEU A 166 6.77 -6.39 -5.83
C LEU A 166 7.95 -5.44 -6.05
N GLN A 167 7.70 -4.20 -6.48
CA GLN A 167 8.75 -3.24 -6.86
C GLN A 167 9.61 -2.81 -5.68
N PHE A 168 9.05 -2.85 -4.46
CA PHE A 168 9.81 -2.64 -3.22
C PHE A 168 10.38 -3.94 -2.63
N GLY A 169 10.26 -5.07 -3.32
CA GLY A 169 10.84 -6.35 -2.91
C GLY A 169 10.14 -7.00 -1.73
N PHE A 170 8.82 -6.81 -1.60
CA PHE A 170 7.97 -7.55 -0.67
C PHE A 170 7.36 -8.80 -1.32
N TYR A 171 6.90 -9.72 -0.52
CA TYR A 171 6.02 -10.80 -0.96
C TYR A 171 4.59 -10.28 -1.14
N ILE A 172 3.76 -11.03 -1.87
CA ILE A 172 2.46 -10.57 -2.39
C ILE A 172 1.30 -11.23 -1.63
N ALA A 173 0.24 -10.47 -1.41
CA ALA A 173 -0.99 -10.93 -0.78
C ALA A 173 -1.85 -11.73 -1.79
N ALA A 174 -1.38 -12.90 -2.17
CA ALA A 174 -2.03 -13.83 -3.09
C ALA A 174 -1.55 -15.26 -2.82
N GLU A 175 -2.32 -16.27 -3.26
CA GLU A 175 -1.87 -17.67 -3.24
C GLU A 175 -0.75 -17.92 -4.25
N ARG A 176 -0.84 -17.28 -5.41
CA ARG A 176 0.19 -17.27 -6.46
C ARG A 176 0.11 -15.95 -7.22
N ALA A 177 1.27 -15.37 -7.51
CA ALA A 177 1.39 -14.15 -8.30
C ALA A 177 2.50 -14.27 -9.34
N GLU A 178 2.18 -13.89 -10.56
CA GLU A 178 3.11 -13.69 -11.68
C GLU A 178 2.93 -12.23 -12.10
N ILE A 179 3.98 -11.40 -12.02
CA ILE A 179 3.82 -9.95 -12.16
C ILE A 179 4.91 -9.40 -13.05
N ALA A 180 4.52 -8.61 -14.05
CA ALA A 180 5.43 -7.86 -14.89
C ALA A 180 5.91 -6.60 -14.17
N LEU A 181 7.20 -6.28 -14.33
CA LEU A 181 7.74 -5.01 -13.85
C LEU A 181 7.29 -3.87 -14.75
N VAL A 182 6.89 -2.76 -14.15
CA VAL A 182 6.49 -1.55 -14.85
C VAL A 182 7.36 -0.36 -14.39
N ASP A 183 7.49 0.65 -15.25
CA ASP A 183 8.21 1.88 -14.91
C ASP A 183 7.32 2.83 -14.11
N GLU A 184 5.99 2.70 -14.27
CA GLU A 184 5.01 3.57 -13.62
C GLU A 184 3.69 2.82 -13.36
N VAL A 185 3.10 3.05 -12.19
CA VAL A 185 1.72 2.68 -11.88
C VAL A 185 0.88 3.95 -11.91
N HIS A 186 0.00 4.06 -12.88
CA HIS A 186 -0.90 5.18 -13.02
C HIS A 186 -2.25 4.87 -12.38
N CYS A 187 -2.56 5.55 -11.27
CA CYS A 187 -3.79 5.33 -10.52
C CYS A 187 -4.74 6.53 -10.63
N SER A 188 -5.97 6.26 -11.07
CA SER A 188 -7.09 7.19 -11.00
C SER A 188 -8.23 6.51 -10.23
N ILE A 189 -8.05 6.38 -8.92
CA ILE A 189 -8.97 5.70 -8.01
C ILE A 189 -9.48 6.69 -6.96
N GLY A 190 -10.80 6.69 -6.73
CA GLY A 190 -11.45 7.54 -5.73
C GLY A 190 -11.81 8.94 -6.23
N ASP A 191 -12.55 9.67 -5.41
CA ASP A 191 -12.96 11.04 -5.67
C ASP A 191 -11.75 11.97 -5.47
N GLY A 192 -11.02 12.21 -6.54
CA GLY A 192 -9.87 13.14 -6.56
C GLY A 192 -10.30 14.59 -6.31
N GLN A 193 -10.90 14.83 -5.13
CA GLN A 193 -11.07 16.19 -4.62
C GLN A 193 -9.70 16.70 -4.16
N ASP A 194 -8.90 17.14 -5.10
CA ASP A 194 -7.75 17.97 -4.77
C ASP A 194 -8.29 19.37 -4.42
N GLN A 195 -8.76 19.48 -3.17
CA GLN A 195 -9.27 20.73 -2.61
C GLN A 195 -8.19 21.84 -2.64
N LEU A 196 -6.93 21.49 -2.76
CA LEU A 196 -5.81 22.42 -2.78
C LEU A 196 -5.61 23.04 -4.18
N SER A 197 -5.96 22.31 -5.25
CA SER A 197 -5.81 22.82 -6.64
C SER A 197 -6.99 23.67 -7.11
N GLY A 198 -8.14 23.64 -6.41
CA GLY A 198 -9.36 24.35 -6.80
C GLY A 198 -10.00 23.87 -8.12
N LEU A 199 -9.51 22.73 -8.66
CA LEU A 199 -10.05 22.12 -9.86
C LEU A 199 -11.32 21.31 -9.55
N SER A 200 -12.26 21.26 -10.48
CA SER A 200 -13.35 20.31 -10.38
C SER A 200 -12.83 18.87 -10.45
N SER A 201 -13.51 17.93 -9.81
CA SER A 201 -13.13 16.50 -9.83
C SER A 201 -12.95 15.98 -11.26
N PHE A 202 -13.79 16.41 -12.18
CA PHE A 202 -13.70 16.08 -13.61
C PHE A 202 -12.41 16.62 -14.26
N ALA A 203 -12.06 17.89 -14.01
CA ALA A 203 -10.85 18.47 -14.58
C ALA A 203 -9.58 17.76 -14.05
N ALA A 204 -9.52 17.45 -12.77
CA ALA A 204 -8.42 16.70 -12.18
C ALA A 204 -8.30 15.30 -12.77
N GLU A 205 -9.43 14.65 -13.05
CA GLU A 205 -9.46 13.34 -13.71
C GLU A 205 -8.92 13.41 -15.13
N MET A 206 -9.35 14.40 -15.93
CA MET A 206 -8.85 14.59 -17.30
C MET A 206 -7.36 14.90 -17.34
N MET A 207 -6.84 15.65 -16.37
CA MET A 207 -5.40 15.88 -16.24
C MET A 207 -4.63 14.59 -15.97
N ARG A 208 -5.14 13.71 -15.10
CA ARG A 208 -4.53 12.39 -14.88
C ARG A 208 -4.52 11.53 -16.15
N MET A 209 -5.59 11.57 -16.96
CA MET A 209 -5.60 10.88 -18.26
C MET A 209 -4.58 11.46 -19.24
N ASP A 210 -4.37 12.79 -19.25
CA ASP A 210 -3.34 13.43 -20.06
C ASP A 210 -1.91 13.02 -19.60
N GLU A 211 -1.67 12.95 -18.30
CA GLU A 211 -0.41 12.48 -17.74
C GLU A 211 -0.14 11.00 -18.11
N LEU A 212 -1.14 10.14 -18.02
CA LEU A 212 -1.07 8.76 -18.49
C LEU A 212 -0.65 8.71 -19.97
N ALA A 213 -1.33 9.49 -20.82
CA ALA A 213 -1.03 9.52 -22.24
C ALA A 213 0.40 10.02 -22.54
N LYS A 214 0.91 10.99 -21.79
CA LYS A 214 2.30 11.47 -21.87
C LYS A 214 3.30 10.39 -21.49
N SER A 215 3.07 9.68 -20.39
CA SER A 215 3.94 8.58 -19.95
C SER A 215 4.00 7.45 -20.96
N VAL A 216 2.85 7.02 -21.50
CA VAL A 216 2.74 5.99 -22.53
C VAL A 216 3.48 6.40 -23.82
N ARG A 217 3.27 7.63 -24.32
CA ARG A 217 3.95 8.15 -25.51
C ARG A 217 5.46 8.33 -25.31
N ALA A 218 5.91 8.52 -24.07
CA ALA A 218 7.34 8.53 -23.73
C ALA A 218 7.97 7.10 -23.73
N GLY A 219 7.21 6.06 -24.05
CA GLY A 219 7.68 4.68 -24.13
C GLY A 219 7.86 4.02 -22.77
N ARG A 220 7.27 4.55 -21.71
CA ARG A 220 7.29 3.91 -20.38
C ARG A 220 6.35 2.72 -20.36
N ARG A 221 6.75 1.67 -19.66
CA ARG A 221 5.86 0.55 -19.33
C ARG A 221 4.96 0.97 -18.17
N VAL A 222 3.69 1.21 -18.46
CA VAL A 222 2.70 1.70 -17.50
C VAL A 222 1.70 0.61 -17.18
N LEU A 223 1.34 0.47 -15.90
CA LEU A 223 0.13 -0.21 -15.45
C LEU A 223 -0.91 0.86 -15.14
N ALA A 224 -2.03 0.89 -15.86
CA ALA A 224 -3.09 1.88 -15.61
C ALA A 224 -4.26 1.26 -14.82
N LEU A 225 -4.62 1.88 -13.69
CA LEU A 225 -5.71 1.48 -12.81
C LEU A 225 -6.70 2.66 -12.70
N ILE A 226 -7.90 2.50 -13.27
CA ILE A 226 -8.86 3.59 -13.44
C ILE A 226 -10.22 3.17 -12.90
N ASP A 227 -10.70 3.87 -11.89
CA ASP A 227 -11.98 3.58 -11.23
C ASP A 227 -13.07 4.53 -11.70
N GLU A 228 -14.08 3.99 -12.38
CA GLU A 228 -15.29 4.65 -12.85
C GLU A 228 -15.03 6.01 -13.55
N PRO A 229 -14.23 6.05 -14.65
CA PRO A 229 -13.88 7.30 -15.31
C PRO A 229 -15.12 8.03 -15.83
N ALA A 230 -15.07 9.38 -15.76
CA ALA A 230 -16.12 10.31 -16.15
C ALA A 230 -17.45 10.14 -15.38
N ARG A 231 -17.41 9.63 -14.14
CA ARG A 231 -18.60 9.43 -13.30
C ARG A 231 -19.40 10.71 -13.04
N THR A 232 -18.73 11.85 -13.01
CA THR A 232 -19.32 13.15 -12.64
C THR A 232 -19.86 13.94 -13.84
N THR A 233 -19.84 13.38 -15.06
CA THR A 233 -20.38 14.02 -16.26
C THR A 233 -21.69 13.37 -16.75
N ASN A 234 -22.29 13.92 -17.82
CA ASN A 234 -23.51 13.31 -18.35
C ASN A 234 -23.22 11.90 -18.96
N PRO A 235 -24.19 10.97 -18.93
CA PRO A 235 -23.93 9.59 -19.35
C PRO A 235 -23.49 9.42 -20.81
N VAL A 236 -23.92 10.30 -21.72
CA VAL A 236 -23.54 10.23 -23.15
C VAL A 236 -22.09 10.58 -23.35
N GLU A 237 -21.67 11.71 -22.77
CA GLU A 237 -20.27 12.17 -22.82
C GLU A 237 -19.35 11.24 -22.02
N GLY A 238 -19.80 10.79 -20.82
CA GLY A 238 -19.05 9.86 -19.99
C GLY A 238 -18.72 8.57 -20.73
N ARG A 239 -19.69 7.98 -21.43
CA ARG A 239 -19.46 6.79 -22.25
C ARG A 239 -18.49 7.06 -23.39
N ALA A 240 -18.57 8.23 -24.05
CA ALA A 240 -17.65 8.60 -25.13
C ALA A 240 -16.21 8.75 -24.59
N ILE A 241 -16.03 9.36 -23.43
CA ILE A 241 -14.73 9.48 -22.77
C ILE A 241 -14.16 8.12 -22.43
N VAL A 242 -14.96 7.23 -21.81
CA VAL A 242 -14.52 5.88 -21.45
C VAL A 242 -14.07 5.11 -22.70
N ASN A 243 -14.86 5.12 -23.78
CA ASN A 243 -14.45 4.47 -25.04
C ASN A 243 -13.16 5.04 -25.59
N GLY A 244 -13.00 6.37 -25.65
CA GLY A 244 -11.78 7.00 -26.15
C GLY A 244 -10.53 6.65 -25.31
N VAL A 245 -10.66 6.60 -23.99
CA VAL A 245 -9.57 6.15 -23.10
C VAL A 245 -9.23 4.67 -23.37
N LEU A 246 -10.22 3.81 -23.49
CA LEU A 246 -10.00 2.38 -23.77
C LEU A 246 -9.38 2.14 -25.14
N GLU A 247 -9.81 2.85 -26.17
CA GLU A 247 -9.20 2.80 -27.52
C GLU A 247 -7.73 3.19 -27.46
N PHE A 248 -7.40 4.30 -26.79
CA PHE A 248 -6.02 4.72 -26.57
C PHE A 248 -5.20 3.64 -25.86
N LEU A 249 -5.71 3.07 -24.77
CA LEU A 249 -5.02 2.00 -24.03
C LEU A 249 -4.85 0.72 -24.88
N ALA A 250 -5.79 0.42 -25.76
CA ALA A 250 -5.70 -0.71 -26.68
C ALA A 250 -4.68 -0.47 -27.79
N ASP A 251 -4.66 0.71 -28.40
CA ASP A 251 -3.73 1.07 -29.48
C ASP A 251 -2.26 1.03 -29.02
N TYR A 252 -2.01 1.36 -27.77
CA TYR A 252 -0.67 1.31 -27.16
C TYR A 252 -0.40 0.03 -26.35
N GLU A 253 -1.31 -0.95 -26.39
CA GLU A 253 -1.21 -2.23 -25.66
C GLU A 253 -0.90 -2.07 -24.16
N VAL A 254 -1.45 -1.00 -23.54
CA VAL A 254 -1.20 -0.67 -22.13
C VAL A 254 -1.95 -1.65 -21.21
N PRO A 255 -1.27 -2.47 -20.40
CA PRO A 255 -1.92 -3.29 -19.39
C PRO A 255 -2.73 -2.40 -18.45
N SER A 256 -4.04 -2.60 -18.43
CA SER A 256 -4.90 -1.73 -17.64
C SER A 256 -6.13 -2.44 -17.08
N LEU A 257 -6.60 -1.91 -15.95
CA LEU A 257 -7.81 -2.35 -15.30
C LEU A 257 -8.70 -1.13 -15.11
N VAL A 258 -9.84 -1.13 -15.80
CA VAL A 258 -10.78 -0.01 -15.82
C VAL A 258 -12.12 -0.51 -15.31
N THR A 259 -12.66 0.12 -14.27
CA THR A 259 -14.03 -0.17 -13.84
C THR A 259 -15.00 0.80 -14.48
N THR A 260 -16.21 0.37 -14.75
CA THR A 260 -17.26 1.25 -15.26
C THR A 260 -18.65 0.73 -14.95
N HIS A 261 -19.59 1.66 -14.87
CA HIS A 261 -21.02 1.39 -14.80
C HIS A 261 -21.75 1.74 -16.12
N TYR A 262 -21.00 2.20 -17.13
CA TYR A 262 -21.59 2.52 -18.43
C TYR A 262 -21.80 1.26 -19.27
N ASN A 263 -22.98 1.22 -19.93
CA ASN A 263 -23.30 0.26 -20.99
C ASN A 263 -22.79 0.76 -22.35
N GLY A 264 -22.62 -0.13 -23.32
CA GLY A 264 -22.24 0.23 -24.70
C GLY A 264 -20.78 0.57 -24.84
N ILE A 265 -19.91 -0.18 -24.16
CA ILE A 265 -18.45 -0.13 -24.35
C ILE A 265 -18.12 -0.85 -25.64
N ALA A 266 -17.82 -0.08 -26.70
CA ALA A 266 -17.49 -0.58 -28.04
C ALA A 266 -15.97 -0.73 -28.28
N ALA A 267 -15.16 -0.08 -27.47
CA ALA A 267 -13.70 -0.12 -27.58
C ALA A 267 -13.15 -1.55 -27.45
N PRO A 268 -12.04 -1.89 -28.14
CA PRO A 268 -11.37 -3.17 -28.00
C PRO A 268 -10.85 -3.36 -26.56
N CYS A 269 -11.49 -4.25 -25.80
CA CYS A 269 -11.11 -4.54 -24.43
C CYS A 269 -11.57 -5.95 -24.03
N ARG A 270 -10.85 -6.52 -23.08
CA ARG A 270 -11.33 -7.71 -22.38
C ARG A 270 -12.39 -7.29 -21.36
N LYS A 271 -13.53 -7.98 -21.34
CA LYS A 271 -14.66 -7.63 -20.46
C LYS A 271 -14.82 -8.69 -19.37
N LEU A 272 -14.79 -8.23 -18.14
CA LEU A 272 -15.03 -9.02 -16.94
C LEU A 272 -16.24 -8.45 -16.20
N LYS A 273 -16.98 -9.31 -15.54
CA LYS A 273 -18.10 -8.96 -14.67
C LYS A 273 -17.88 -9.57 -13.30
N VAL A 274 -18.17 -8.82 -12.23
CA VAL A 274 -18.29 -9.40 -10.90
C VAL A 274 -19.60 -10.17 -10.83
N LYS A 275 -19.59 -11.41 -10.34
CA LYS A 275 -20.78 -12.26 -10.28
C LYS A 275 -21.92 -11.63 -9.47
N GLY A 276 -21.57 -10.88 -8.39
CA GLY A 276 -22.57 -10.17 -7.62
C GLY A 276 -23.36 -11.05 -6.66
N PHE A 277 -24.66 -10.78 -6.48
CA PHE A 277 -25.47 -11.52 -5.52
C PHE A 277 -25.65 -12.99 -5.90
N SER A 278 -25.26 -13.89 -4.97
CA SER A 278 -25.52 -15.32 -5.07
C SER A 278 -26.98 -15.63 -4.73
N GLU A 279 -27.65 -16.42 -5.58
CA GLU A 279 -29.05 -16.84 -5.37
C GLU A 279 -29.21 -17.98 -4.36
N THR A 280 -28.12 -18.51 -3.81
CA THR A 280 -28.07 -19.85 -3.18
C THR A 280 -28.67 -19.92 -1.77
N ASN A 281 -29.04 -18.81 -1.10
CA ASN A 281 -29.57 -18.83 0.28
C ASN A 281 -30.84 -17.97 0.43
N ALA A 282 -31.91 -18.40 -0.22
CA ALA A 282 -33.22 -17.70 -0.17
C ALA A 282 -33.89 -17.73 1.23
N GLU A 283 -33.41 -18.51 2.19
CA GLU A 283 -33.98 -18.69 3.52
C GLU A 283 -33.41 -17.74 4.59
N GLU A 284 -32.24 -17.18 4.40
CA GLU A 284 -31.66 -16.20 5.34
C GLU A 284 -32.09 -14.77 5.00
N ARG A 285 -32.65 -14.07 5.97
CA ARG A 285 -33.04 -12.68 5.81
C ARG A 285 -31.79 -11.80 5.64
N ILE A 286 -31.57 -11.31 4.42
CA ILE A 286 -30.48 -10.38 4.12
C ILE A 286 -30.72 -9.05 4.84
N THR A 287 -29.70 -8.54 5.50
CA THR A 287 -29.71 -7.29 6.27
C THR A 287 -28.45 -6.49 5.94
N LEU A 288 -28.41 -5.21 6.31
CA LEU A 288 -27.20 -4.37 6.19
C LEU A 288 -25.94 -4.99 6.82
N LYS A 289 -26.11 -5.82 7.85
CA LYS A 289 -24.96 -6.42 8.56
C LYS A 289 -24.35 -7.61 7.83
N ASN A 290 -25.17 -8.37 7.07
CA ASN A 290 -24.75 -9.59 6.42
C ASN A 290 -24.80 -9.54 4.88
N ILE A 291 -25.18 -8.41 4.27
CA ILE A 291 -25.32 -8.27 2.81
C ILE A 291 -24.05 -8.68 2.05
N ASN A 292 -22.87 -8.36 2.58
CA ASN A 292 -21.59 -8.73 1.97
C ASN A 292 -21.33 -10.23 1.96
N ASP A 293 -21.96 -11.00 2.84
CA ASP A 293 -21.80 -12.45 2.93
C ASP A 293 -22.55 -13.17 1.79
N PHE A 294 -23.43 -12.46 1.06
CA PHE A 294 -24.20 -12.93 -0.09
C PHE A 294 -23.66 -12.42 -1.43
N ILE A 295 -22.57 -11.71 -1.45
CA ILE A 295 -21.94 -11.24 -2.68
C ILE A 295 -20.78 -12.17 -3.05
N ASP A 296 -20.84 -12.73 -4.26
CA ASP A 296 -19.72 -13.44 -4.87
C ASP A 296 -18.83 -12.43 -5.64
N TYR A 297 -17.65 -12.15 -5.12
CA TYR A 297 -16.68 -11.23 -5.70
C TYR A 297 -15.85 -11.83 -6.84
N SER A 298 -16.12 -13.09 -7.23
CA SER A 298 -15.43 -13.74 -8.35
C SER A 298 -15.74 -13.02 -9.66
N LEU A 299 -14.75 -13.03 -10.55
CA LEU A 299 -14.84 -12.45 -11.88
C LEU A 299 -15.20 -13.53 -12.91
N GLU A 300 -16.09 -13.18 -13.83
CA GLU A 300 -16.41 -13.99 -15.00
C GLU A 300 -16.19 -13.18 -16.28
N GLU A 301 -15.74 -13.86 -17.34
CA GLU A 301 -15.54 -13.24 -18.64
C GLU A 301 -16.88 -13.15 -19.37
N VAL A 302 -17.19 -11.98 -19.90
CA VAL A 302 -18.45 -11.73 -20.59
C VAL A 302 -18.22 -11.14 -21.98
N THR A 303 -19.10 -11.47 -22.91
CA THR A 303 -19.09 -10.93 -24.27
C THR A 303 -20.11 -9.81 -24.47
N THR A 304 -21.05 -9.67 -23.54
CA THR A 304 -22.12 -8.65 -23.56
C THR A 304 -21.78 -7.48 -22.65
N ASP A 305 -22.34 -6.30 -22.97
CA ASP A 305 -22.13 -5.06 -22.22
C ASP A 305 -23.19 -4.82 -21.14
N GLU A 306 -23.95 -5.85 -20.77
CA GLU A 306 -25.02 -5.70 -19.80
C GLU A 306 -24.43 -5.48 -18.39
N VAL A 307 -24.68 -4.31 -17.84
CA VAL A 307 -24.42 -4.02 -16.43
C VAL A 307 -25.57 -4.59 -15.59
N PRO A 308 -25.30 -5.33 -14.51
CA PRO A 308 -26.34 -5.89 -13.66
C PRO A 308 -27.24 -4.81 -13.06
N HIS A 309 -28.56 -4.99 -13.18
CA HIS A 309 -29.56 -4.12 -12.54
C HIS A 309 -29.79 -4.51 -11.06
N GLU A 310 -28.74 -4.47 -10.24
CA GLU A 310 -28.82 -4.89 -8.83
C GLU A 310 -29.20 -3.76 -7.87
N ALA A 311 -29.18 -2.50 -8.34
CA ALA A 311 -29.44 -1.33 -7.48
C ALA A 311 -30.81 -1.35 -6.81
N ILE A 312 -31.87 -1.75 -7.55
CA ILE A 312 -33.22 -1.85 -7.00
C ILE A 312 -33.34 -3.01 -6.03
N ARG A 313 -32.68 -4.14 -6.33
CA ARG A 313 -32.61 -5.29 -5.40
C ARG A 313 -31.92 -4.89 -4.10
N ILE A 314 -30.82 -4.17 -4.18
CA ILE A 314 -30.09 -3.63 -3.00
C ILE A 314 -31.02 -2.67 -2.22
N ALA A 315 -31.71 -1.75 -2.89
CA ALA A 315 -32.62 -0.83 -2.25
C ALA A 315 -33.75 -1.56 -1.50
N ARG A 316 -34.26 -2.66 -2.06
CA ARG A 316 -35.26 -3.53 -1.41
C ARG A 316 -34.71 -4.21 -0.16
N ILE A 317 -33.45 -4.73 -0.25
CA ILE A 317 -32.76 -5.38 0.87
C ILE A 317 -32.48 -4.37 1.99
N LEU A 318 -32.13 -3.14 1.63
CA LEU A 318 -31.87 -2.05 2.58
C LEU A 318 -33.14 -1.60 3.32
N GLY A 319 -34.34 -2.05 2.86
CA GLY A 319 -35.63 -1.72 3.48
C GLY A 319 -36.01 -0.26 3.34
N ILE A 320 -35.69 0.37 2.19
CA ILE A 320 -36.22 1.71 1.90
C ILE A 320 -37.73 1.75 1.95
N ASP A 321 -38.29 2.93 2.13
CA ASP A 321 -39.74 3.11 2.22
C ASP A 321 -40.48 2.38 1.09
N PRO A 322 -41.52 1.54 1.42
CA PRO A 322 -42.18 0.71 0.43
C PRO A 322 -42.90 1.49 -0.66
N GLU A 323 -43.30 2.75 -0.39
CA GLU A 323 -43.94 3.59 -1.40
C GLU A 323 -42.89 4.11 -2.40
N ILE A 324 -41.70 4.50 -1.91
CA ILE A 324 -40.59 4.91 -2.76
C ILE A 324 -40.17 3.73 -3.65
N LEU A 325 -40.00 2.54 -3.09
CA LEU A 325 -39.62 1.34 -3.83
C LEU A 325 -40.64 1.00 -4.95
N ARG A 326 -41.91 0.99 -4.66
CA ARG A 326 -42.97 0.78 -5.68
C ARG A 326 -42.91 1.79 -6.82
N ARG A 327 -42.60 3.05 -6.52
CA ARG A 327 -42.47 4.10 -7.54
C ARG A 327 -41.26 3.88 -8.41
N ILE A 328 -40.14 3.44 -7.83
CA ILE A 328 -38.90 3.10 -8.57
C ILE A 328 -39.16 1.94 -9.53
N GLU A 329 -39.75 0.85 -9.04
CA GLU A 329 -40.04 -0.36 -9.81
C GLU A 329 -40.96 -0.04 -11.00
N ARG A 330 -42.03 0.70 -10.77
CA ARG A 330 -42.94 1.15 -11.84
C ARG A 330 -42.23 1.99 -12.92
N ASN A 331 -41.30 2.87 -12.54
CA ASN A 331 -40.57 3.68 -13.50
C ASN A 331 -39.55 2.85 -14.31
N GLU A 332 -39.00 1.77 -13.74
CA GLU A 332 -38.12 0.83 -14.45
C GLU A 332 -38.90 0.02 -15.49
N GLU A 333 -40.09 -0.51 -15.11
CA GLU A 333 -40.98 -1.26 -16.04
C GLU A 333 -41.41 -0.41 -17.23
N LEU A 334 -41.69 0.89 -17.03
CA LEU A 334 -42.04 1.81 -18.10
C LEU A 334 -40.92 2.07 -19.09
N LYS A 335 -39.64 2.01 -18.65
CA LYS A 335 -38.48 2.16 -19.53
C LYS A 335 -38.15 0.91 -20.35
N ASN A 336 -38.43 -0.28 -19.79
CA ASN A 336 -38.18 -1.55 -20.47
C ASN A 336 -39.23 -1.86 -21.53
N ASN A 337 -40.38 -1.12 -21.54
CA ASN A 337 -41.47 -1.24 -22.50
C ASN A 337 -41.43 -0.18 -23.62
N GLN A 338 -40.42 0.70 -23.65
CA GLN A 338 -40.13 1.67 -24.72
C GLN A 338 -38.89 1.27 -25.54
#